data_c26d355b3ed6189790c760cb66d1999f
#
_entry.id   c26d355b3ed6189790c760cb66d1999f
#
_cell.length_a   1.000
_cell.length_b   1.000
_cell.length_c   1.000
_cell.angle_alpha   90.00
_cell.angle_beta   90.00
_cell.angle_gamma   90.00
#
_symmetry.space_group_name_H-M   'P 1'
#
loop_
_entity.id
_entity.type
_entity.pdbx_description
1 polymer ?
#
loop_
_entity_poly.entity_id
_entity_poly.type
_entity_poly.pdbx_seq_one_letter_code
_entity_poly.pdbx_strand_id
1 'polypeptide(L)'
;MNKYELKYLFEQEATKVENIIDVVGKNAHHIQDLSAELKKKDANIDKLIARLNDKREEVFKLKNIIQSQTQKNLAEYHFPTEVDN
;
A
#
# COMPACT_ATOMS: atom_id res chain seq x y z
N MET A 1 24.94 -20.83 -51.28
CA MET A 1 25.13 -19.53 -50.62
C MET A 1 26.59 -19.14 -50.68
N ASN A 2 26.88 -17.95 -51.17
CA ASN A 2 28.26 -17.50 -51.25
C ASN A 2 28.75 -16.92 -49.90
N LYS A 3 30.05 -16.69 -49.84
CA LYS A 3 30.69 -16.21 -48.59
C LYS A 3 30.17 -14.85 -48.10
N TYR A 4 29.83 -13.97 -49.03
CA TYR A 4 29.32 -12.63 -48.71
C TYR A 4 27.89 -12.66 -48.18
N GLU A 5 27.03 -13.51 -48.75
CA GLU A 5 25.66 -13.69 -48.28
C GLU A 5 25.65 -14.29 -46.89
N LEU A 6 26.50 -15.27 -46.63
CA LEU A 6 26.62 -15.90 -45.33
C LEU A 6 27.05 -14.89 -44.25
N LYS A 7 28.05 -14.07 -44.57
CA LYS A 7 28.53 -13.02 -43.70
C LYS A 7 27.43 -11.99 -43.37
N TYR A 8 26.69 -11.58 -44.41
CA TYR A 8 25.61 -10.63 -44.27
C TYR A 8 24.49 -11.16 -43.32
N LEU A 9 24.09 -12.40 -43.53
CA LEU A 9 23.09 -13.03 -42.71
C LEU A 9 23.57 -13.16 -41.26
N PHE A 10 24.81 -13.51 -41.03
CA PHE A 10 25.39 -13.61 -39.71
C PHE A 10 25.38 -12.25 -38.98
N GLU A 11 25.77 -11.19 -39.68
CA GLU A 11 25.77 -9.84 -39.12
C GLU A 11 24.37 -9.37 -38.77
N GLN A 12 23.37 -9.69 -39.58
CA GLN A 12 21.96 -9.37 -39.27
C GLN A 12 21.47 -10.09 -38.02
N GLU A 13 21.79 -11.37 -37.88
CA GLU A 13 21.41 -12.13 -36.71
C GLU A 13 22.11 -11.62 -35.45
N ALA A 14 23.38 -11.25 -35.54
CA ALA A 14 24.12 -10.66 -34.44
C ALA A 14 23.48 -9.35 -33.96
N THR A 15 23.06 -8.48 -34.90
CA THR A 15 22.38 -7.23 -34.61
C THR A 15 21.04 -7.48 -33.89
N LYS A 16 20.29 -8.47 -34.34
CA LYS A 16 19.03 -8.84 -33.68
C LYS A 16 19.25 -9.29 -32.21
N VAL A 17 20.28 -10.10 -32.01
CA VAL A 17 20.64 -10.57 -30.66
C VAL A 17 21.05 -9.40 -29.78
N GLU A 18 21.86 -8.48 -30.27
CA GLU A 18 22.26 -7.28 -29.54
C GLU A 18 21.04 -6.43 -29.13
N ASN A 19 20.08 -6.25 -30.06
CA ASN A 19 18.86 -5.51 -29.78
C ASN A 19 18.01 -6.19 -28.69
N ILE A 20 17.92 -7.51 -28.72
CA ILE A 20 17.21 -8.28 -27.72
C ILE A 20 17.87 -8.12 -26.34
N ILE A 21 19.20 -8.21 -26.30
CA ILE A 21 19.96 -8.03 -25.04
C ILE A 21 19.72 -6.63 -24.48
N ASP A 22 19.73 -5.61 -25.33
CA ASP A 22 19.48 -4.23 -24.91
C ASP A 22 18.07 -4.07 -24.29
N VAL A 23 17.05 -4.61 -24.95
CA VAL A 23 15.67 -4.57 -24.45
C VAL A 23 15.54 -5.32 -23.13
N VAL A 24 16.14 -6.50 -23.01
CA VAL A 24 16.13 -7.28 -21.76
C VAL A 24 16.78 -6.50 -20.63
N GLY A 25 17.92 -5.84 -20.91
CA GLY A 25 18.61 -5.01 -19.93
C GLY A 25 17.75 -3.85 -19.44
N LYS A 26 17.10 -3.13 -20.36
CA LYS A 26 16.19 -2.04 -20.03
C LYS A 26 15.00 -2.52 -19.22
N ASN A 27 14.41 -3.65 -19.57
CA ASN A 27 13.30 -4.23 -18.85
C ASN A 27 13.70 -4.66 -17.44
N ALA A 28 14.87 -5.26 -17.28
CA ALA A 28 15.39 -5.65 -15.97
C ALA A 28 15.57 -4.43 -15.06
N HIS A 29 16.11 -3.34 -15.59
CA HIS A 29 16.27 -2.09 -14.86
C HIS A 29 14.91 -1.51 -14.43
N HIS A 30 13.95 -1.50 -15.34
CA HIS A 30 12.59 -1.04 -15.08
C HIS A 30 11.91 -1.87 -13.97
N ILE A 31 12.10 -3.18 -14.00
CA ILE A 31 11.59 -4.08 -12.94
C ILE A 31 12.21 -3.73 -11.59
N GLN A 32 13.50 -3.43 -11.54
CA GLN A 32 14.15 -3.00 -10.28
C GLN A 32 13.55 -1.71 -9.74
N ASP A 33 13.32 -0.73 -10.62
CA ASP A 33 12.71 0.54 -10.23
C ASP A 33 11.30 0.35 -9.69
N LEU A 34 10.49 -0.46 -10.36
CA LEU A 34 9.14 -0.79 -9.92
C LEU A 34 9.15 -1.53 -8.58
N SER A 35 10.08 -2.44 -8.37
CA SER A 35 10.22 -3.16 -7.11
C SER A 35 10.57 -2.22 -5.96
N ALA A 36 11.44 -1.23 -6.20
CA ALA A 36 11.78 -0.22 -5.20
C ALA A 36 10.57 0.66 -4.85
N GLU A 37 9.79 1.07 -5.86
CA GLU A 37 8.56 1.82 -5.63
C GLU A 37 7.53 1.02 -4.84
N LEU A 38 7.36 -0.27 -5.15
CA LEU A 38 6.45 -1.14 -4.42
C LEU A 38 6.83 -1.23 -2.94
N LYS A 39 8.11 -1.39 -2.64
CA LYS A 39 8.60 -1.42 -1.25
C LYS A 39 8.25 -0.14 -0.50
N LYS A 40 8.41 1.02 -1.14
CA LYS A 40 8.06 2.31 -0.54
C LYS A 40 6.56 2.41 -0.27
N LYS A 41 5.74 1.97 -1.22
CA LYS A 41 4.28 1.98 -1.08
C LYS A 41 3.81 1.03 0.01
N ASP A 42 4.41 -0.16 0.10
CA ASP A 42 4.12 -1.11 1.17
C ASP A 42 4.44 -0.53 2.54
N ALA A 43 5.59 0.14 2.69
CA ALA A 43 5.95 0.80 3.93
C ALA A 43 4.95 1.91 4.29
N ASN A 44 4.47 2.67 3.30
CA ASN A 44 3.45 3.69 3.52
C ASN A 44 2.11 3.09 3.92
N ILE A 45 1.72 1.98 3.31
CA ILE A 45 0.51 1.24 3.67
C ILE A 45 0.59 0.77 5.12
N ASP A 46 1.72 0.22 5.53
CA ASP A 46 1.92 -0.23 6.92
C ASP A 46 1.77 0.92 7.90
N LYS A 47 2.33 2.09 7.58
CA LYS A 47 2.17 3.29 8.40
C LYS A 47 0.71 3.74 8.49
N LEU A 48 -0.02 3.70 7.39
CA LEU A 48 -1.43 4.07 7.36
C LEU A 48 -2.28 3.10 8.16
N ILE A 49 -1.98 1.80 8.09
CA ILE A 49 -2.66 0.78 8.89
C ILE A 49 -2.43 1.04 10.38
N ALA A 50 -1.20 1.34 10.78
CA ALA A 50 -0.88 1.67 12.17
C ALA A 50 -1.66 2.89 12.66
N ARG A 51 -1.71 3.96 11.86
CA ARG A 51 -2.50 5.17 12.18
C ARG A 51 -3.99 4.86 12.29
N LEU A 52 -4.50 4.04 11.39
CA LEU A 52 -5.91 3.65 11.41
C LEU A 52 -6.24 2.88 12.69
N ASN A 53 -5.37 1.96 13.09
CA ASN A 53 -5.56 1.20 14.33
C ASN A 53 -5.54 2.13 15.55
N ASP A 54 -4.63 3.09 15.61
CA ASP A 54 -4.57 4.09 16.69
C ASP A 54 -5.86 4.92 16.74
N LYS A 55 -6.36 5.34 15.59
CA LYS A 55 -7.61 6.10 15.52
C LYS A 55 -8.82 5.28 15.95
N ARG A 56 -8.84 4.00 15.58
CA ARG A 56 -9.91 3.09 16.04
C ARG A 56 -9.91 2.93 17.56
N GLU A 57 -8.73 2.84 18.17
CA GLU A 57 -8.61 2.79 19.61
C GLU A 57 -9.10 4.08 20.27
N GLU A 58 -8.73 5.23 19.73
CA GLU A 58 -9.22 6.52 20.22
C GLU A 58 -10.73 6.60 20.15
N VAL A 59 -11.32 6.22 19.03
CA VAL A 59 -12.78 6.22 18.83
C VAL A 59 -13.44 5.29 19.82
N PHE A 60 -12.88 4.11 20.02
CA PHE A 60 -13.42 3.15 21.00
C PHE A 60 -13.42 3.72 22.42
N LYS A 61 -12.30 4.33 22.82
CA LYS A 61 -12.20 4.98 24.13
C LYS A 61 -13.20 6.12 24.29
N LEU A 62 -13.34 6.96 23.27
CA LEU A 62 -14.30 8.06 23.28
C LEU A 62 -15.75 7.56 23.35
N LYS A 63 -16.08 6.51 22.62
CA LYS A 63 -17.40 5.89 22.70
C LYS A 63 -17.71 5.39 24.11
N ASN A 64 -16.74 4.76 24.75
CA ASN A 64 -16.91 4.28 26.12
C ASN A 64 -17.10 5.42 27.10
N ILE A 65 -16.37 6.52 26.96
CA ILE A 65 -16.52 7.71 27.79
C ILE A 65 -17.91 8.32 27.61
N ILE A 66 -18.35 8.49 26.36
CA ILE A 66 -19.67 9.03 26.04
C ILE A 66 -20.77 8.15 26.61
N GLN A 67 -20.66 6.84 26.47
CA GLN A 67 -21.63 5.89 27.00
C GLN A 67 -21.72 5.96 28.52
N SER A 68 -20.59 6.00 29.20
CA SER A 68 -20.54 6.13 30.64
C SER A 68 -21.15 7.45 31.10
N GLN A 69 -20.85 8.55 30.43
CA GLN A 69 -21.38 9.86 30.71
C GLN A 69 -22.89 9.90 30.52
N THR A 70 -23.37 9.29 29.42
CA THR A 70 -24.80 9.22 29.12
C THR A 70 -25.54 8.42 30.18
N GLN A 71 -25.02 7.29 30.61
CA GLN A 71 -25.61 6.47 31.64
C GLN A 71 -25.67 7.22 32.98
N LYS A 72 -24.60 7.93 33.31
CA LYS A 72 -24.56 8.75 34.53
C LYS A 72 -25.59 9.86 34.49
N ASN A 73 -25.71 10.56 33.40
CA ASN A 73 -26.69 11.64 33.24
C ASN A 73 -28.11 11.12 33.31
N LEU A 74 -28.40 9.97 32.75
CA LEU A 74 -29.72 9.35 32.86
C LEU A 74 -30.04 8.97 34.27
N ALA A 75 -29.10 8.41 35.02
CA ALA A 75 -29.29 8.08 36.42
C ALA A 75 -29.58 9.33 37.27
N GLU A 76 -28.82 10.41 37.06
CA GLU A 76 -29.04 11.68 37.73
C GLU A 76 -30.40 12.27 37.40
N TYR A 77 -30.82 12.16 36.17
CA TYR A 77 -32.12 12.69 35.74
C TYR A 77 -33.29 11.95 36.36
N HIS A 78 -33.19 10.66 36.59
CA HIS A 78 -34.25 9.87 37.20
C HIS A 78 -34.42 10.08 38.69
N PHE A 79 -33.34 10.40 39.39
CA PHE A 79 -33.38 10.56 40.85
C PHE A 79 -34.38 11.59 41.34
N PRO A 80 -34.46 12.79 40.77
CA PRO A 80 -35.42 13.79 41.24
C PRO A 80 -36.87 13.36 41.11
N THR A 81 -37.21 12.58 40.12
CA THR A 81 -38.57 12.09 39.88
C THR A 81 -38.99 11.06 40.92
N GLU A 82 -38.08 10.23 41.36
CA GLU A 82 -38.35 9.20 42.35
C GLU A 82 -38.51 9.80 43.75
N VAL A 83 -37.76 10.83 44.05
CA VAL A 83 -37.76 11.49 45.35
C VAL A 83 -39.09 12.22 45.63
N ASP A 84 -39.70 12.75 44.59
CA ASP A 84 -40.96 13.50 44.71
C ASP A 84 -42.16 12.63 44.97
N ASN A 85 -42.01 11.34 44.78
CA ASN A 85 -43.06 10.38 45.03
C ASN A 85 -42.94 9.78 46.43
#